data_c3f6454ea7ead2b9630752182c53a6cb
#
_entry.id   c3f6454ea7ead2b9630752182c53a6cb
#
_cell.length_a   1.000
_cell.length_b   1.000
_cell.length_c   1.000
_cell.angle_alpha   90.00
_cell.angle_beta   90.00
_cell.angle_gamma   90.00
#
_symmetry.space_group_name_H-M   'P 1'
#
loop_
_entity.id
_entity.type
_entity.pdbx_description
1 polymer ?
#
loop_
_entity_poly.entity_id
_entity_poly.type
_entity_poly.pdbx_seq_one_letter_code
_entity_poly.pdbx_strand_id
1 'polypeptide(L)'
;MFALSLGLGGMIAAADVAFGAPQCDARDRVLQLLADRFGETRRAVGIAGETAVMELYAADDTGTWTITMTLPDGRMCRMASGSGHEDLREDLPAKGRKV
;
A
#
# COMPACT_ATOMS: atom_id res chain seq x y z
N MET A 1 12.16 -31.27 -8.48
CA MET A 1 12.00 -30.99 -8.43
C MET A 1 11.62 -30.37 -8.19
N PHE A 2 11.36 -30.51 -8.15
CA PHE A 2 10.97 -29.95 -7.87
C PHE A 2 10.49 -29.10 -7.86
N ALA A 3 10.38 -28.95 -7.77
CA ALA A 3 10.06 -28.33 -7.77
C ALA A 3 9.90 -27.54 -7.92
N LEU A 4 9.97 -27.63 -8.06
CA LEU A 4 9.90 -27.04 -8.18
C LEU A 4 9.59 -26.29 -8.48
N SER A 5 9.51 -26.45 -8.77
CA SER A 5 9.23 -25.85 -9.11
C SER A 5 8.65 -25.19 -9.01
N LEU A 6 8.29 -25.28 -8.90
CA LEU A 6 7.77 -24.76 -8.79
C LEU A 6 7.54 -23.97 -8.74
N GLY A 7 7.50 -24.25 -8.64
CA GLY A 7 7.18 -23.42 -8.57
C GLY A 7 7.35 -22.35 -8.90
N LEU A 8 7.54 -22.28 -9.26
CA LEU A 8 7.68 -21.30 -9.66
C LEU A 8 7.02 -20.41 -10.30
N GLY A 9 6.64 -20.63 -10.99
CA GLY A 9 6.20 -19.63 -11.85
C GLY A 9 5.09 -18.81 -11.36
N GLY A 10 4.17 -19.39 -10.89
CA GLY A 10 3.01 -18.65 -10.43
C GLY A 10 3.34 -17.61 -9.42
N MET A 11 4.44 -17.75 -8.81
CA MET A 11 4.76 -16.84 -7.84
C MET A 11 5.01 -15.47 -8.30
N ILE A 12 5.28 -15.33 -9.56
CA ILE A 12 5.58 -14.04 -10.09
C ILE A 12 4.43 -13.10 -9.95
N ALA A 13 3.25 -13.57 -10.22
CA ALA A 13 2.10 -12.71 -10.08
C ALA A 13 1.91 -12.28 -8.65
N ALA A 14 2.19 -13.16 -7.74
CA ALA A 14 1.99 -12.83 -6.35
C ALA A 14 3.04 -11.84 -5.87
N ALA A 15 4.13 -11.72 -6.57
CA ALA A 15 5.18 -10.84 -6.11
C ALA A 15 4.84 -9.37 -6.28
N ASP A 16 3.81 -9.04 -7.05
CA ASP A 16 3.47 -7.65 -7.23
C ASP A 16 2.79 -7.02 -6.04
N VAL A 17 2.20 -7.81 -5.18
CA VAL A 17 1.51 -7.30 -4.01
C VAL A 17 1.97 -8.07 -2.80
N ALA A 18 2.40 -7.35 -1.79
CA ALA A 18 2.87 -7.98 -0.56
C ALA A 18 1.88 -7.73 0.56
N PHE A 19 1.37 -8.80 1.10
CA PHE A 19 0.55 -8.79 2.30
C PHE A 19 1.23 -9.71 3.29
N GLY A 20 1.37 -9.28 4.48
CA GLY A 20 1.98 -10.12 5.49
C GLY A 20 1.83 -9.46 6.83
N ALA A 21 2.63 -9.87 7.77
CA ALA A 21 2.62 -9.22 9.06
C ALA A 21 3.04 -7.77 8.84
N PRO A 22 2.32 -6.82 9.41
CA PRO A 22 2.68 -5.42 9.23
C PRO A 22 4.07 -5.14 9.76
N GLN A 23 4.79 -4.29 9.05
CA GLN A 23 6.10 -3.84 9.47
C GLN A 23 5.95 -2.42 9.97
N CYS A 24 6.16 -2.24 11.25
CA CYS A 24 5.94 -0.97 11.91
C CYS A 24 7.24 -0.34 12.36
N ASP A 25 7.32 0.96 12.27
CA ASP A 25 8.47 1.72 12.72
C ASP A 25 7.99 3.13 13.04
N ALA A 26 8.89 3.97 13.50
CA ALA A 26 8.58 5.37 13.73
C ALA A 26 8.10 5.99 12.43
N ARG A 27 7.07 6.83 12.52
CA ARG A 27 6.45 7.39 11.33
C ARG A 27 7.45 8.10 10.42
N ASP A 28 8.34 8.90 10.99
CA ASP A 28 9.28 9.65 10.16
C ASP A 28 10.23 8.72 9.41
N ARG A 29 10.57 7.58 9.97
CA ARG A 29 11.43 6.63 9.29
C ARG A 29 10.72 5.99 8.12
N VAL A 30 9.46 5.63 8.31
CA VAL A 30 8.70 5.03 7.22
C VAL A 30 8.51 6.04 6.10
N LEU A 31 8.16 7.27 6.44
CA LEU A 31 7.99 8.31 5.43
C LEU A 31 9.28 8.54 4.64
N GLN A 32 10.40 8.55 5.32
CA GLN A 32 11.67 8.74 4.64
C GLN A 32 11.98 7.57 3.71
N LEU A 33 11.67 6.36 4.15
CA LEU A 33 11.86 5.18 3.31
C LEU A 33 11.02 5.27 2.04
N LEU A 34 9.74 5.63 2.18
CA LEU A 34 8.86 5.71 1.02
C LEU A 34 9.32 6.78 0.05
N ALA A 35 9.78 7.91 0.57
CA ALA A 35 10.25 8.99 -0.28
C ALA A 35 11.58 8.65 -0.94
N ASP A 36 12.55 8.19 -0.16
CA ASP A 36 13.90 8.03 -0.67
C ASP A 36 14.09 6.78 -1.50
N ARG A 37 13.48 5.67 -1.08
CA ARG A 37 13.66 4.41 -1.78
C ARG A 37 12.67 4.22 -2.90
N PHE A 38 11.46 4.72 -2.74
CA PHE A 38 10.39 4.42 -3.69
C PHE A 38 9.84 5.66 -4.39
N GLY A 39 10.23 6.85 -3.97
CA GLY A 39 9.73 8.06 -4.62
C GLY A 39 8.24 8.25 -4.47
N GLU A 40 7.67 7.72 -3.41
CA GLU A 40 6.22 7.76 -3.22
C GLU A 40 5.79 8.98 -2.44
N THR A 41 4.65 9.54 -2.82
CA THR A 41 4.06 10.66 -2.12
C THR A 41 2.64 10.29 -1.71
N ARG A 42 2.14 11.00 -0.71
CA ARG A 42 0.83 10.69 -0.18
C ARG A 42 -0.28 11.06 -1.17
N ARG A 43 -1.17 10.13 -1.40
CA ARG A 43 -2.26 10.31 -2.36
C ARG A 43 -3.62 10.32 -1.70
N ALA A 44 -3.76 9.64 -0.57
CA ALA A 44 -5.05 9.56 0.08
C ALA A 44 -4.84 9.35 1.57
N VAL A 45 -5.83 9.74 2.36
CA VAL A 45 -5.78 9.59 3.81
C VAL A 45 -7.20 9.35 4.31
N GLY A 46 -7.33 8.54 5.32
CA GLY A 46 -8.61 8.29 5.96
C GLY A 46 -8.40 7.85 7.40
N ILE A 47 -9.47 7.90 8.17
CA ILE A 47 -9.44 7.45 9.55
C ILE A 47 -9.99 6.03 9.58
N ALA A 48 -9.24 5.13 10.16
CA ALA A 48 -9.65 3.74 10.30
C ALA A 48 -9.99 3.50 11.75
N GLY A 49 -11.21 3.04 11.99
CA GLY A 49 -11.68 2.93 13.36
C GLY A 49 -11.80 4.31 13.97
N GLU A 50 -11.32 4.44 15.20
CA GLU A 50 -11.46 5.71 15.90
C GLU A 50 -10.17 6.50 15.98
N THR A 51 -9.04 5.83 15.88
CA THR A 51 -7.79 6.50 16.18
C THR A 51 -6.66 6.23 15.20
N ALA A 52 -6.82 5.28 14.31
CA ALA A 52 -5.75 4.97 13.37
C ALA A 52 -5.93 5.78 12.09
N VAL A 53 -4.81 6.12 11.45
CA VAL A 53 -4.84 6.90 10.22
C VAL A 53 -4.30 6.03 9.10
N MET A 54 -5.13 5.78 8.08
CA MET A 54 -4.69 5.05 6.92
C MET A 54 -4.27 6.02 5.84
N GLU A 55 -3.19 5.69 5.16
CA GLU A 55 -2.68 6.54 4.09
C GLU A 55 -2.25 5.67 2.92
N LEU A 56 -2.43 6.21 1.73
CA LEU A 56 -1.94 5.58 0.51
C LEU A 56 -0.85 6.47 -0.06
N TYR A 57 0.27 5.86 -0.35
CA TYR A 57 1.41 6.52 -0.98
C TYR A 57 1.65 5.86 -2.33
N ALA A 58 2.07 6.64 -3.30
CA ALA A 58 2.33 6.10 -4.64
C ALA A 58 3.33 6.98 -5.37
N ALA A 59 4.01 6.35 -6.33
CA ALA A 59 4.97 7.02 -7.19
C ALA A 59 4.41 7.08 -8.61
N ASP A 60 4.44 8.25 -9.21
CA ASP A 60 3.90 8.41 -10.57
C ASP A 60 4.72 7.71 -11.62
N ASP A 61 6.04 7.75 -11.47
CA ASP A 61 6.90 7.23 -12.52
C ASP A 61 6.98 5.71 -12.53
N THR A 62 7.01 5.09 -11.37
CA THR A 62 7.15 3.64 -11.29
C THR A 62 5.83 2.93 -11.07
N GLY A 63 4.84 3.62 -10.54
CA GLY A 63 3.56 3.01 -10.20
C GLY A 63 3.58 2.20 -8.92
N THR A 64 4.65 2.25 -8.15
CA THR A 64 4.66 1.55 -6.87
C THR A 64 3.77 2.27 -5.87
N TRP A 65 3.21 1.51 -4.95
CA TRP A 65 2.30 2.07 -3.96
C TRP A 65 2.43 1.32 -2.65
N THR A 66 2.06 2.00 -1.57
CA THR A 66 2.11 1.45 -0.22
C THR A 66 0.91 1.97 0.57
N ILE A 67 0.26 1.08 1.28
CA ILE A 67 -0.80 1.46 2.22
C ILE A 67 -0.22 1.34 3.62
N THR A 68 -0.38 2.40 4.40
CA THR A 68 0.14 2.45 5.76
C THR A 68 -0.98 2.70 6.75
N MET A 69 -0.71 2.38 8.00
CA MET A 69 -1.60 2.69 9.10
C MET A 69 -0.76 3.25 10.23
N THR A 70 -1.09 4.46 10.67
CA THR A 70 -0.40 5.08 11.80
C THR A 70 -1.25 4.91 13.04
N LEU A 71 -0.63 4.41 14.08
CA LEU A 71 -1.29 4.09 15.34
C LEU A 71 -1.18 5.28 16.29
N PRO A 72 -2.00 5.29 17.35
CA PRO A 72 -1.99 6.42 18.29
C PRO A 72 -0.64 6.67 18.93
N ASP A 73 0.20 5.64 19.04
CA ASP A 73 1.51 5.81 19.66
C ASP A 73 2.55 6.38 18.69
N GLY A 74 2.15 6.69 17.46
CA GLY A 74 3.06 7.30 16.50
C GLY A 74 3.76 6.33 15.58
N ARG A 75 3.58 5.02 15.79
CA ARG A 75 4.19 4.05 14.88
C ARG A 75 3.37 3.96 13.60
N MET A 76 4.06 3.80 12.50
CA MET A 76 3.44 3.65 11.20
C MET A 76 3.77 2.27 10.68
N CYS A 77 2.73 1.54 10.31
CA CYS A 77 2.87 0.17 9.84
C CYS A 77 2.58 0.09 8.36
N ARG A 78 3.43 -0.60 7.62
CA ARG A 78 3.17 -0.83 6.21
C ARG A 78 2.29 -2.06 6.11
N MET A 79 1.10 -1.89 5.56
CA MET A 79 0.09 -2.94 5.53
C MET A 79 0.07 -3.70 4.23
N ALA A 80 0.33 -3.01 3.12
CA ALA A 80 0.32 -3.62 1.79
C ALA A 80 1.14 -2.77 0.86
N SER A 81 1.69 -3.37 -0.18
CA SER A 81 2.43 -2.64 -1.20
C SER A 81 2.32 -3.39 -2.51
N GLY A 82 2.59 -2.71 -3.59
CA GLY A 82 2.49 -3.31 -4.91
C GLY A 82 2.94 -2.36 -5.98
N SER A 83 2.48 -2.63 -7.20
CA SER A 83 2.81 -1.80 -8.35
C SER A 83 1.55 -1.61 -9.19
N GLY A 84 1.66 -0.82 -10.24
CA GLY A 84 0.54 -0.62 -11.14
C GLY A 84 -0.49 0.37 -10.63
N HIS A 85 -0.10 1.28 -9.77
CA HIS A 85 -1.03 2.26 -9.24
C HIS A 85 -1.49 3.22 -10.32
N GLU A 86 -2.78 3.53 -10.33
CA GLU A 86 -3.36 4.55 -11.20
C GLU A 86 -4.33 5.37 -10.38
N ASP A 87 -4.31 6.67 -10.60
CA ASP A 87 -5.29 7.55 -9.98
C ASP A 87 -6.57 7.50 -10.79
N LEU A 88 -7.67 7.31 -10.11
CA LEU A 88 -8.96 7.28 -10.76
C LEU A 88 -9.86 8.34 -10.17
N ARG A 89 -10.65 8.95 -11.02
CA ARG A 89 -11.62 9.95 -10.58
C ARG A 89 -12.92 9.69 -11.31
N GLU A 90 -13.62 8.68 -10.87
CA GLU A 90 -14.89 8.35 -11.50
C GLU A 90 -15.95 8.20 -10.45
N ASP A 91 -17.17 8.55 -10.83
CA ASP A 91 -18.29 8.34 -9.96
C ASP A 91 -18.69 6.89 -10.02
N LEU A 92 -18.86 6.29 -8.87
CA LEU A 92 -19.29 4.91 -8.81
C LEU A 92 -20.78 4.86 -8.64
N PRO A 93 -21.46 3.92 -9.31
CA PRO A 93 -22.89 3.79 -9.15
C PRO A 93 -23.29 3.56 -7.71
N ALA A 94 -22.40 2.93 -6.97
CA ALA A 94 -22.72 2.58 -5.59
C ALA A 94 -22.73 3.75 -4.65
N LYS A 95 -22.41 4.94 -5.11
CA LYS A 95 -22.35 6.08 -4.22
C LYS A 95 -23.73 6.59 -3.86
N GLY A 96 -24.58 5.71 -3.43
CA GLY A 96 -25.89 6.15 -3.01
C GLY A 96 -26.84 6.42 -4.13
N ARG A 97 -26.47 6.13 -5.34
CA ARG A 97 -27.38 6.34 -6.44
C ARG A 97 -28.08 5.08 -6.82
N LYS A 98 -29.23 5.26 -7.36
CA LYS A 98 -29.90 4.14 -7.90
C LYS A 98 -29.21 3.71 -9.12
N VAL A 99 -29.03 2.49 -9.26
CA VAL A 99 -28.41 1.94 -10.46
C VAL A 99 -29.36 1.01 -11.14
#